data_7f394b63f13e1bfbea38da87635ed5b1
#
_entry.id   7f394b63f13e1bfbea38da87635ed5b1
#
_cell.length_a   1.000
_cell.length_b   1.000
_cell.length_c   1.000
_cell.angle_alpha   90.00
_cell.angle_beta   90.00
_cell.angle_gamma   90.00
#
_symmetry.space_group_name_H-M   'P 1'
#
loop_
_entity.id
_entity.type
_entity.pdbx_description
1 polymer ?
#
loop_
_entity_poly.entity_id
_entity_poly.type
_entity_poly.pdbx_seq_one_letter_code
_entity_poly.pdbx_strand_id
1 'polypeptide(L)'
;MITNFDYLKNESKFSSFADVAISAEKIILIDPEASIINSRRAMEFALKWMYSVDEELERPYQDNLYSLMNAEEYRQIVGPDLWKRMNYIRRSGNNVAHSNKKLGRDEAMLCLENLFIYLDYIAYCYSDHYEDRSFDKSLIISRLEKAKQSKELANAVNEELIKEQKKSAKQELDLQKLIEENASLKEALSARRQEQQQTYVPKPLDLSEYKTRKLYIDSMLMDAGWTEGKDWMNEVEISGMPNKSGIGFADYVLYDDMHRPLAIIEAKRTCVDVAKGRQQAKLYADLLEKEYKRRPVIFLTNGFETHIIDGQYPERKCSVIYSKRDLEKWFNLLTMRTSLKYVAVNKNIAGRYYQEAAIKAVCNSFDEKNRRKALLVMAMGSGKTRTVIALCDCLLKAGWVKNILFLADRNSLVTQAKRSFVNMLPNLSCTNLVEEKDNYNAHCVFST
;
A
#
# COMPACT_ATOMS: atom_id res chain seq x y z
N MET A 1 -34.77 5.30 11.59
CA MET A 1 -33.93 4.10 11.83
C MET A 1 -32.53 4.61 12.16
N ILE A 2 -32.02 4.36 13.37
CA ILE A 2 -30.74 4.90 13.86
C ILE A 2 -29.60 4.15 13.17
N THR A 3 -28.61 4.88 12.63
CA THR A 3 -27.41 4.34 11.98
C THR A 3 -26.13 4.81 12.67
N ASN A 4 -25.01 4.13 12.41
CA ASN A 4 -23.70 4.55 12.90
C ASN A 4 -23.26 5.92 12.37
N PHE A 5 -23.86 6.40 11.29
CA PHE A 5 -23.49 7.64 10.60
C PHE A 5 -24.45 8.82 10.86
N ASP A 6 -25.50 8.65 11.69
CA ASP A 6 -26.50 9.71 11.94
C ASP A 6 -25.89 10.96 12.58
N TYR A 7 -24.78 10.84 13.29
CA TYR A 7 -24.07 11.97 13.89
C TYR A 7 -23.60 13.01 12.86
N LEU A 8 -23.32 12.58 11.63
CA LEU A 8 -22.91 13.50 10.56
C LEU A 8 -23.99 14.51 10.19
N LYS A 9 -25.25 14.22 10.50
CA LYS A 9 -26.36 15.14 10.25
C LYS A 9 -26.45 16.31 11.23
N ASN A 10 -25.73 16.23 12.34
CA ASN A 10 -25.70 17.29 13.34
C ASN A 10 -25.05 18.56 12.82
N GLU A 11 -24.25 18.45 11.75
CA GLU A 11 -23.58 19.57 11.11
C GLU A 11 -23.89 19.63 9.61
N SER A 12 -24.47 20.73 9.15
CA SER A 12 -24.88 20.90 7.75
C SER A 12 -23.72 20.76 6.76
N LYS A 13 -22.50 21.11 7.16
CA LYS A 13 -21.29 21.02 6.33
C LYS A 13 -20.93 19.57 5.92
N PHE A 14 -21.43 18.56 6.64
CA PHE A 14 -21.21 17.15 6.30
C PHE A 14 -22.36 16.53 5.46
N SER A 15 -23.39 17.30 5.14
CA SER A 15 -24.61 16.82 4.47
C SER A 15 -24.33 16.09 3.15
N SER A 16 -23.30 16.53 2.39
CA SER A 16 -22.95 15.99 1.08
C SER A 16 -22.59 14.51 1.10
N PHE A 17 -21.98 14.02 2.17
CA PHE A 17 -21.57 12.62 2.32
C PHE A 17 -22.33 11.86 3.41
N ALA A 18 -22.98 12.57 4.36
CA ALA A 18 -23.73 11.97 5.45
C ALA A 18 -24.88 11.06 4.96
N ASP A 19 -25.70 11.56 4.04
CA ASP A 19 -26.84 10.79 3.53
C ASP A 19 -26.38 9.55 2.76
N VAL A 20 -25.28 9.62 2.03
CA VAL A 20 -24.73 8.49 1.28
C VAL A 20 -24.15 7.44 2.23
N ALA A 21 -23.46 7.85 3.29
CA ALA A 21 -22.96 6.93 4.32
C ALA A 21 -24.09 6.22 5.07
N ILE A 22 -25.13 6.95 5.45
CA ILE A 22 -26.33 6.37 6.07
C ILE A 22 -27.03 5.38 5.14
N SER A 23 -27.10 5.70 3.85
CA SER A 23 -27.66 4.82 2.84
C SER A 23 -26.84 3.55 2.68
N ALA A 24 -25.51 3.65 2.64
CA ALA A 24 -24.63 2.51 2.58
C ALA A 24 -24.88 1.50 3.72
N GLU A 25 -25.10 2.00 4.95
CA GLU A 25 -25.41 1.14 6.10
C GLU A 25 -26.81 0.54 6.03
N LYS A 26 -27.80 1.26 5.54
CA LYS A 26 -29.17 0.75 5.45
C LYS A 26 -29.31 -0.38 4.45
N ILE A 27 -28.55 -0.32 3.34
CA ILE A 27 -28.69 -1.25 2.23
C ILE A 27 -27.87 -2.53 2.38
N ILE A 28 -26.93 -2.61 3.31
CA ILE A 28 -26.02 -3.76 3.47
C ILE A 28 -26.70 -5.10 3.62
N LEU A 29 -27.89 -5.12 4.23
CA LEU A 29 -28.63 -6.35 4.50
C LEU A 29 -29.33 -6.91 3.26
N ILE A 30 -29.54 -6.07 2.29
CA ILE A 30 -30.32 -6.29 1.08
C ILE A 30 -29.37 -6.57 -0.08
N ASP A 31 -28.49 -5.61 -0.31
CA ASP A 31 -27.53 -5.61 -1.39
C ASP A 31 -26.16 -5.18 -0.83
N PRO A 32 -25.32 -6.15 -0.44
CA PRO A 32 -23.97 -5.87 0.03
C PRO A 32 -23.10 -5.15 -1.00
N GLU A 33 -23.28 -5.43 -2.29
CA GLU A 33 -22.52 -4.79 -3.36
C GLU A 33 -22.89 -3.31 -3.51
N ALA A 34 -24.19 -3.00 -3.47
CA ALA A 34 -24.65 -1.60 -3.46
C ALA A 34 -24.18 -0.84 -2.21
N SER A 35 -24.09 -1.52 -1.04
CA SER A 35 -23.51 -0.94 0.17
C SER A 35 -22.03 -0.58 -0.02
N ILE A 36 -21.23 -1.43 -0.67
CA ILE A 36 -19.83 -1.18 -0.98
C ILE A 36 -19.69 0.02 -1.93
N ILE A 37 -20.51 0.08 -2.98
CA ILE A 37 -20.52 1.21 -3.93
C ILE A 37 -20.87 2.52 -3.22
N ASN A 38 -21.89 2.53 -2.37
CA ASN A 38 -22.29 3.72 -1.61
C ASN A 38 -21.22 4.10 -0.57
N SER A 39 -20.55 3.14 0.05
CA SER A 39 -19.42 3.42 0.95
C SER A 39 -18.30 4.12 0.21
N ARG A 40 -17.96 3.66 -1.01
CA ARG A 40 -16.96 4.32 -1.86
C ARG A 40 -17.40 5.73 -2.26
N ARG A 41 -18.65 5.93 -2.61
CA ARG A 41 -19.19 7.27 -2.98
C ARG A 41 -19.16 8.22 -1.80
N ALA A 42 -19.58 7.77 -0.61
CA ALA A 42 -19.51 8.58 0.60
C ALA A 42 -18.08 9.02 0.90
N MET A 43 -17.12 8.08 0.79
CA MET A 43 -15.70 8.37 0.95
C MET A 43 -15.21 9.39 -0.09
N GLU A 44 -15.59 9.23 -1.36
CA GLU A 44 -15.21 10.16 -2.44
C GLU A 44 -15.76 11.57 -2.22
N PHE A 45 -17.02 11.68 -1.79
CA PHE A 45 -17.64 12.97 -1.48
C PHE A 45 -16.98 13.65 -0.28
N ALA A 46 -16.69 12.89 0.77
CA ALA A 46 -15.98 13.39 1.94
C ALA A 46 -14.55 13.86 1.59
N LEU A 47 -13.85 13.12 0.73
CA LEU A 47 -12.53 13.50 0.22
C LEU A 47 -12.58 14.81 -0.59
N LYS A 48 -13.49 14.91 -1.56
CA LYS A 48 -13.70 16.13 -2.36
C LYS A 48 -14.09 17.31 -1.49
N TRP A 49 -14.87 17.07 -0.46
CA TRP A 49 -15.22 18.09 0.54
C TRP A 49 -13.97 18.57 1.29
N MET A 50 -13.09 17.67 1.76
CA MET A 50 -11.82 18.05 2.39
C MET A 50 -10.99 18.97 1.48
N TYR A 51 -10.83 18.62 0.20
CA TYR A 51 -10.14 19.46 -0.78
C TYR A 51 -10.79 20.82 -1.03
N SER A 52 -12.05 20.98 -0.68
CA SER A 52 -12.74 22.28 -0.82
C SER A 52 -12.57 23.20 0.39
N VAL A 53 -12.33 22.62 1.57
CA VAL A 53 -12.31 23.35 2.85
C VAL A 53 -10.93 23.44 3.49
N ASP A 54 -9.92 22.71 2.99
CA ASP A 54 -8.58 22.70 3.54
C ASP A 54 -7.59 23.41 2.61
N GLU A 55 -6.85 24.39 3.15
CA GLU A 55 -5.90 25.20 2.38
C GLU A 55 -4.64 24.46 2.01
N GLU A 56 -4.25 23.44 2.78
CA GLU A 56 -3.08 22.61 2.49
C GLU A 56 -3.32 21.60 1.38
N LEU A 57 -4.60 21.42 0.96
CA LEU A 57 -4.97 20.47 -0.08
C LEU A 57 -5.16 21.18 -1.42
N GLU A 58 -4.14 21.13 -2.28
CA GLU A 58 -4.25 21.56 -3.68
C GLU A 58 -4.82 20.44 -4.55
N ARG A 59 -5.83 20.76 -5.36
CA ARG A 59 -6.44 19.76 -6.26
C ARG A 59 -5.44 19.35 -7.34
N PRO A 60 -5.17 18.05 -7.49
CA PRO A 60 -4.30 17.55 -8.55
C PRO A 60 -4.95 17.79 -9.93
N TYR A 61 -4.14 17.83 -11.00
CA TYR A 61 -4.61 18.03 -12.37
C TYR A 61 -5.70 17.01 -12.79
N GLN A 62 -5.60 15.78 -12.31
CA GLN A 62 -6.63 14.76 -12.51
C GLN A 62 -7.50 14.66 -11.26
N ASP A 63 -8.75 15.12 -11.35
CA ASP A 63 -9.74 15.12 -10.27
C ASP A 63 -10.49 13.78 -10.17
N ASN A 64 -9.74 12.67 -10.11
CA ASN A 64 -10.30 11.35 -9.84
C ASN A 64 -9.91 10.85 -8.45
N LEU A 65 -10.70 9.92 -7.91
CA LEU A 65 -10.52 9.40 -6.55
C LEU A 65 -9.09 8.88 -6.29
N TYR A 66 -8.49 8.23 -7.27
CA TYR A 66 -7.12 7.69 -7.12
C TYR A 66 -6.08 8.81 -7.00
N SER A 67 -6.15 9.82 -7.86
CA SER A 67 -5.22 10.96 -7.85
C SER A 67 -5.36 11.79 -6.58
N LEU A 68 -6.60 12.08 -6.16
CA LEU A 68 -6.88 12.79 -4.90
C LEU A 68 -6.31 12.04 -3.68
N MET A 69 -6.51 10.72 -3.59
CA MET A 69 -5.99 9.90 -2.48
C MET A 69 -4.47 9.78 -2.46
N ASN A 70 -3.78 9.95 -3.59
CA ASN A 70 -2.34 9.75 -3.72
C ASN A 70 -1.54 11.06 -3.77
N ALA A 71 -2.18 12.22 -3.70
CA ALA A 71 -1.49 13.48 -3.52
C ALA A 71 -0.64 13.44 -2.24
N GLU A 72 0.58 13.97 -2.30
CA GLU A 72 1.56 13.85 -1.22
C GLU A 72 1.06 14.55 0.05
N GLU A 73 0.50 15.73 -0.10
CA GLU A 73 -0.08 16.53 0.98
C GLU A 73 -1.21 15.76 1.67
N TYR A 74 -2.11 15.17 0.89
CA TYR A 74 -3.21 14.37 1.44
C TYR A 74 -2.73 13.15 2.21
N ARG A 75 -1.73 12.43 1.69
CA ARG A 75 -1.15 11.26 2.38
C ARG A 75 -0.45 11.62 3.68
N GLN A 76 0.16 12.80 3.76
CA GLN A 76 0.75 13.30 5.00
C GLN A 76 -0.34 13.65 6.03
N ILE A 77 -1.46 14.22 5.58
CA ILE A 77 -2.58 14.61 6.44
C ILE A 77 -3.27 13.38 7.04
N VAL A 78 -3.69 12.42 6.22
CA VAL A 78 -4.45 11.25 6.71
C VAL A 78 -3.57 10.17 7.33
N GLY A 79 -2.29 10.15 6.99
CA GLY A 79 -1.36 9.12 7.45
C GLY A 79 -1.57 7.74 6.79
N PRO A 80 -0.62 6.82 7.02
CA PRO A 80 -0.62 5.54 6.31
C PRO A 80 -1.79 4.63 6.69
N ASP A 81 -2.27 4.69 7.91
CA ASP A 81 -3.34 3.81 8.41
C ASP A 81 -4.70 4.15 7.80
N LEU A 82 -5.11 5.41 7.86
CA LEU A 82 -6.37 5.85 7.25
C LEU A 82 -6.31 5.70 5.73
N TRP A 83 -5.16 6.00 5.11
CA TRP A 83 -5.00 5.81 3.68
C TRP A 83 -5.23 4.35 3.25
N LYS A 84 -4.72 3.36 4.00
CA LYS A 84 -4.93 1.94 3.71
C LYS A 84 -6.40 1.54 3.82
N ARG A 85 -7.11 2.07 4.83
CA ARG A 85 -8.57 1.87 5.01
C ARG A 85 -9.37 2.41 3.83
N MET A 86 -9.06 3.63 3.41
CA MET A 86 -9.67 4.25 2.24
C MET A 86 -9.37 3.47 0.96
N ASN A 87 -8.12 3.02 0.78
CA ASN A 87 -7.74 2.22 -0.38
C ASN A 87 -8.48 0.88 -0.43
N TYR A 88 -8.76 0.26 0.73
CA TYR A 88 -9.62 -0.92 0.79
C TYR A 88 -11.02 -0.63 0.25
N ILE A 89 -11.68 0.44 0.71
CA ILE A 89 -13.02 0.85 0.22
C ILE A 89 -12.98 1.11 -1.30
N ARG A 90 -11.98 1.85 -1.78
CA ARG A 90 -11.82 2.16 -3.20
C ARG A 90 -11.72 0.90 -4.06
N ARG A 91 -10.89 -0.06 -3.64
CA ARG A 91 -10.67 -1.34 -4.34
C ARG A 91 -11.90 -2.22 -4.34
N SER A 92 -12.54 -2.39 -3.18
CA SER A 92 -13.78 -3.15 -3.06
C SER A 92 -14.86 -2.58 -3.98
N GLY A 93 -15.00 -1.25 -4.04
CA GLY A 93 -15.93 -0.59 -4.95
C GLY A 93 -15.57 -0.77 -6.44
N ASN A 94 -14.29 -0.77 -6.80
CA ASN A 94 -13.86 -1.06 -8.17
C ASN A 94 -14.13 -2.52 -8.55
N ASN A 95 -13.90 -3.46 -7.62
CA ASN A 95 -14.14 -4.88 -7.87
C ASN A 95 -15.62 -5.17 -8.12
N VAL A 96 -16.53 -4.55 -7.38
CA VAL A 96 -17.97 -4.65 -7.64
C VAL A 96 -18.34 -4.11 -9.03
N ALA A 97 -17.70 -3.00 -9.45
CA ALA A 97 -18.01 -2.36 -10.73
C ALA A 97 -17.47 -3.11 -11.97
N HIS A 98 -16.37 -3.87 -11.83
CA HIS A 98 -15.60 -4.39 -12.96
C HIS A 98 -15.26 -5.89 -12.90
N SER A 99 -15.60 -6.61 -11.82
CA SER A 99 -15.30 -8.04 -11.69
C SER A 99 -16.56 -8.89 -11.59
N ASN A 100 -16.46 -10.14 -12.07
CA ASN A 100 -17.53 -11.14 -11.93
C ASN A 100 -17.55 -11.81 -10.52
N LYS A 101 -16.69 -11.38 -9.59
CA LYS A 101 -16.63 -11.92 -8.24
C LYS A 101 -17.65 -11.19 -7.35
N LYS A 102 -18.67 -11.88 -6.89
CA LYS A 102 -19.65 -11.33 -5.94
C LYS A 102 -18.97 -11.09 -4.59
N LEU A 103 -19.00 -9.86 -4.11
CA LEU A 103 -18.58 -9.50 -2.77
C LEU A 103 -19.74 -9.70 -1.78
N GLY A 104 -19.40 -10.26 -0.62
CA GLY A 104 -20.40 -10.64 0.37
C GLY A 104 -20.63 -9.57 1.45
N ARG A 105 -21.40 -9.97 2.47
CA ARG A 105 -21.71 -9.10 3.62
C ARG A 105 -20.50 -8.78 4.49
N ASP A 106 -19.54 -9.67 4.59
CA ASP A 106 -18.34 -9.46 5.42
C ASP A 106 -17.47 -8.36 4.82
N GLU A 107 -17.31 -8.33 3.50
CA GLU A 107 -16.61 -7.28 2.78
C GLU A 107 -17.36 -5.94 2.88
N ALA A 108 -18.68 -5.95 2.73
CA ALA A 108 -19.50 -4.75 2.88
C ALA A 108 -19.46 -4.19 4.31
N MET A 109 -19.51 -5.06 5.33
CA MET A 109 -19.38 -4.68 6.73
C MET A 109 -18.02 -4.02 6.98
N LEU A 110 -16.95 -4.59 6.44
CA LEU A 110 -15.62 -4.02 6.57
C LEU A 110 -15.48 -2.68 5.83
N CYS A 111 -16.13 -2.52 4.66
CA CYS A 111 -16.20 -1.21 4.00
C CYS A 111 -16.87 -0.17 4.87
N LEU A 112 -17.98 -0.51 5.54
CA LEU A 112 -18.68 0.40 6.46
C LEU A 112 -17.84 0.74 7.69
N GLU A 113 -17.16 -0.24 8.30
CA GLU A 113 -16.27 0.02 9.43
C GLU A 113 -15.10 0.94 9.06
N ASN A 114 -14.46 0.70 7.90
CA ASN A 114 -13.39 1.55 7.41
C ASN A 114 -13.90 2.95 7.04
N LEU A 115 -15.10 3.04 6.45
CA LEU A 115 -15.75 4.32 6.15
C LEU A 115 -16.05 5.08 7.45
N PHE A 116 -16.58 4.41 8.47
CA PHE A 116 -16.87 5.04 9.76
C PHE A 116 -15.61 5.66 10.37
N ILE A 117 -14.50 4.92 10.40
CA ILE A 117 -13.23 5.41 10.95
C ILE A 117 -12.72 6.62 10.15
N TYR A 118 -12.86 6.63 8.84
CA TYR A 118 -12.48 7.76 8.01
C TYR A 118 -13.37 8.99 8.24
N LEU A 119 -14.68 8.82 8.31
CA LEU A 119 -15.62 9.92 8.56
C LEU A 119 -15.56 10.43 10.00
N ASP A 120 -15.23 9.56 10.96
CA ASP A 120 -14.96 9.95 12.35
C ASP A 120 -13.69 10.82 12.44
N TYR A 121 -12.63 10.48 11.67
CA TYR A 121 -11.45 11.34 11.54
C TYR A 121 -11.82 12.73 10.98
N ILE A 122 -12.67 12.79 9.95
CA ILE A 122 -13.13 14.08 9.41
C ILE A 122 -13.93 14.85 10.47
N ALA A 123 -14.83 14.19 11.18
CA ALA A 123 -15.58 14.82 12.25
C ALA A 123 -14.65 15.30 13.37
N TYR A 124 -13.66 14.51 13.76
CA TYR A 124 -12.66 14.92 14.77
C TYR A 124 -11.91 16.18 14.36
N CYS A 125 -11.43 16.24 13.12
CA CYS A 125 -10.62 17.36 12.62
C CYS A 125 -11.43 18.63 12.34
N TYR A 126 -12.67 18.50 11.88
CA TYR A 126 -13.41 19.64 11.31
C TYR A 126 -14.73 19.95 12.03
N SER A 127 -15.23 19.11 12.94
CA SER A 127 -16.49 19.34 13.66
C SER A 127 -16.34 20.45 14.70
N ASP A 128 -17.41 21.20 14.92
CA ASP A 128 -17.47 22.18 16.00
C ASP A 128 -17.66 21.53 17.36
N HIS A 129 -18.33 20.40 17.40
CA HIS A 129 -18.65 19.62 18.61
C HIS A 129 -18.39 18.14 18.38
N TYR A 130 -17.12 17.72 18.51
CA TYR A 130 -16.78 16.31 18.40
C TYR A 130 -17.11 15.55 19.68
N GLU A 131 -17.76 14.39 19.52
CA GLU A 131 -17.97 13.41 20.58
C GLU A 131 -17.29 12.10 20.19
N ASP A 132 -16.59 11.47 21.13
CA ASP A 132 -15.97 10.16 20.89
C ASP A 132 -17.03 9.08 20.72
N ARG A 133 -16.92 8.30 19.64
CA ARG A 133 -17.87 7.24 19.27
C ARG A 133 -17.19 6.03 18.64
N SER A 134 -17.87 4.91 18.64
CA SER A 134 -17.37 3.68 18.04
C SER A 134 -18.42 3.07 17.13
N PHE A 135 -17.98 2.34 16.11
CA PHE A 135 -18.86 1.62 15.23
C PHE A 135 -19.59 0.47 15.97
N ASP A 136 -20.90 0.49 15.94
CA ASP A 136 -21.74 -0.51 16.61
C ASP A 136 -22.32 -1.50 15.58
N LYS A 137 -21.72 -2.68 15.50
CA LYS A 137 -22.20 -3.78 14.64
C LYS A 137 -23.58 -4.28 15.03
N SER A 138 -23.94 -4.17 16.31
CA SER A 138 -25.21 -4.68 16.81
C SER A 138 -26.42 -3.97 16.19
N LEU A 139 -26.27 -2.70 15.82
CA LEU A 139 -27.31 -1.95 15.09
C LEU A 139 -27.65 -2.58 13.75
N ILE A 140 -26.70 -3.19 13.07
CA ILE A 140 -26.90 -3.87 11.78
C ILE A 140 -27.41 -5.29 12.01
N ILE A 141 -26.80 -6.03 12.95
CA ILE A 141 -27.16 -7.44 13.24
C ILE A 141 -28.59 -7.55 13.77
N SER A 142 -29.00 -6.66 14.67
CA SER A 142 -30.37 -6.65 15.21
C SER A 142 -31.48 -6.42 14.13
N ARG A 143 -31.10 -5.73 13.05
CA ARG A 143 -31.99 -5.57 11.88
C ARG A 143 -32.08 -6.85 11.06
N LEU A 144 -31.01 -7.64 10.97
CA LEU A 144 -31.02 -8.97 10.33
C LEU A 144 -32.02 -9.93 10.97
N GLU A 145 -32.05 -9.96 12.31
CA GLU A 145 -32.92 -10.83 13.05
C GLU A 145 -34.41 -10.44 12.86
N LYS A 146 -34.70 -9.12 12.86
CA LYS A 146 -36.02 -8.59 12.58
C LYS A 146 -36.48 -8.79 11.12
N ALA A 147 -35.53 -8.68 10.15
CA ALA A 147 -35.82 -8.84 8.73
C ALA A 147 -36.14 -10.30 8.33
N LYS A 148 -35.57 -11.29 9.03
CA LYS A 148 -35.87 -12.71 8.81
C LYS A 148 -37.31 -13.09 9.22
N GLN A 149 -37.96 -12.26 10.00
CA GLN A 149 -39.30 -12.52 10.53
C GLN A 149 -40.42 -11.86 9.73
N SER A 150 -40.17 -11.02 8.73
CA SER A 150 -41.20 -10.26 8.02
C SER A 150 -40.99 -10.26 6.50
N LYS A 151 -41.95 -10.87 5.78
CA LYS A 151 -42.03 -10.84 4.30
C LYS A 151 -42.31 -9.44 3.70
N GLU A 152 -42.74 -8.50 4.52
CA GLU A 152 -43.11 -7.13 4.11
C GLU A 152 -41.88 -6.24 3.85
N LEU A 153 -40.72 -6.61 4.39
CA LEU A 153 -39.47 -5.84 4.23
C LEU A 153 -38.94 -5.88 2.80
N ALA A 154 -39.18 -6.94 2.03
CA ALA A 154 -38.66 -7.07 0.66
C ALA A 154 -39.27 -6.05 -0.32
N ASN A 155 -40.54 -5.66 -0.12
CA ASN A 155 -41.23 -4.68 -0.97
C ASN A 155 -40.88 -3.23 -0.62
N ALA A 156 -40.72 -2.91 0.66
CA ALA A 156 -40.32 -1.57 1.12
C ALA A 156 -38.91 -1.22 0.67
N VAL A 157 -38.08 -2.22 0.49
CA VAL A 157 -36.67 -2.15 0.11
C VAL A 157 -36.50 -1.83 -1.36
N ASN A 158 -37.28 -2.42 -2.26
CA ASN A 158 -37.24 -2.09 -3.69
C ASN A 158 -37.63 -0.62 -3.95
N GLU A 159 -38.59 -0.10 -3.18
CA GLU A 159 -38.98 1.31 -3.28
C GLU A 159 -37.88 2.27 -2.77
N GLU A 160 -37.14 1.87 -1.73
CA GLU A 160 -36.04 2.67 -1.20
C GLU A 160 -34.82 2.70 -2.17
N LEU A 161 -34.54 1.59 -2.84
CA LEU A 161 -33.49 1.49 -3.87
C LEU A 161 -33.77 2.42 -5.07
N ILE A 162 -35.00 2.47 -5.53
CA ILE A 162 -35.44 3.34 -6.64
C ILE A 162 -35.39 4.82 -6.23
N LYS A 163 -35.74 5.13 -4.99
CA LYS A 163 -35.65 6.51 -4.44
C LYS A 163 -34.18 6.97 -4.31
N GLU A 164 -33.28 6.08 -3.92
CA GLU A 164 -31.87 6.39 -3.72
C GLU A 164 -31.15 6.66 -5.05
N GLN A 165 -31.45 5.90 -6.10
CA GLN A 165 -30.88 6.15 -7.44
C GLN A 165 -31.29 7.52 -8.00
N LYS A 166 -32.50 8.00 -7.69
CA LYS A 166 -32.95 9.36 -8.07
C LYS A 166 -32.33 10.47 -7.22
N LYS A 167 -32.01 10.21 -5.95
CA LYS A 167 -31.32 11.15 -5.05
C LYS A 167 -29.87 11.38 -5.44
N SER A 168 -29.22 10.38 -5.99
CA SER A 168 -27.82 10.37 -6.37
C SER A 168 -27.41 11.50 -7.32
N ALA A 169 -28.21 11.72 -8.36
CA ALA A 169 -27.94 12.81 -9.34
C ALA A 169 -28.12 14.21 -8.73
N LYS A 170 -29.03 14.35 -7.77
CA LYS A 170 -29.25 15.61 -7.07
C LYS A 170 -28.13 15.95 -6.09
N GLN A 171 -27.59 14.94 -5.41
CA GLN A 171 -26.50 15.10 -4.44
C GLN A 171 -25.18 15.58 -5.10
N GLU A 172 -24.92 15.17 -6.33
CA GLU A 172 -23.76 15.62 -7.09
C GLU A 172 -23.81 17.12 -7.43
N LEU A 173 -25.03 17.63 -7.70
CA LEU A 173 -25.27 19.05 -7.95
C LEU A 173 -25.19 19.90 -6.66
N ASP A 174 -25.69 19.34 -5.54
CA ASP A 174 -25.66 19.99 -4.23
C ASP A 174 -24.23 20.03 -3.65
N LEU A 175 -23.39 19.03 -3.95
CA LEU A 175 -21.96 19.03 -3.59
C LEU A 175 -21.20 20.18 -4.30
N GLN A 176 -21.47 20.42 -5.58
CA GLN A 176 -20.82 21.52 -6.31
C GLN A 176 -21.17 22.89 -5.71
N LYS A 177 -22.41 23.09 -5.30
CA LYS A 177 -22.84 24.36 -4.64
C LYS A 177 -22.19 24.55 -3.27
N LEU A 178 -22.11 23.49 -2.45
CA LEU A 178 -21.45 23.54 -1.15
C LEU A 178 -19.95 23.79 -1.25
N ILE A 179 -19.30 23.33 -2.30
CA ILE A 179 -17.87 23.58 -2.59
C ILE A 179 -17.64 25.09 -2.84
N GLU A 180 -18.57 25.76 -3.51
CA GLU A 180 -18.50 27.21 -3.77
C GLU A 180 -18.78 28.05 -2.50
N GLU A 181 -19.70 27.59 -1.63
CA GLU A 181 -20.06 28.29 -0.39
C GLU A 181 -19.00 28.17 0.72
N ASN A 182 -18.18 27.10 0.70
CA ASN A 182 -17.18 26.83 1.75
C ASN A 182 -15.89 27.66 1.63
N ALA A 183 -15.71 28.45 0.58
CA ALA A 183 -14.48 29.24 0.37
C ALA A 183 -14.18 30.23 1.53
N SER A 184 -15.22 30.75 2.20
CA SER A 184 -15.09 31.71 3.31
C SER A 184 -14.71 31.07 4.66
N LEU A 185 -14.87 29.74 4.78
CA LEU A 185 -14.58 28.99 6.02
C LEU A 185 -13.25 28.24 5.96
N LYS A 186 -12.59 28.28 4.82
CA LYS A 186 -11.44 27.45 4.49
C LYS A 186 -10.27 27.62 5.48
N GLU A 187 -9.89 28.84 5.78
CA GLU A 187 -8.79 29.16 6.71
C GLU A 187 -9.05 28.62 8.13
N ALA A 188 -10.26 28.84 8.65
CA ALA A 188 -10.62 28.39 10.00
C ALA A 188 -10.68 26.85 10.12
N LEU A 189 -11.15 26.16 9.08
CA LEU A 189 -11.23 24.71 9.08
C LEU A 189 -9.87 24.07 8.92
N SER A 190 -8.98 24.65 8.10
CA SER A 190 -7.59 24.17 7.95
C SER A 190 -6.81 24.31 9.25
N ALA A 191 -6.92 25.45 9.92
CA ALA A 191 -6.25 25.67 11.22
C ALA A 191 -6.72 24.65 12.28
N ARG A 192 -8.02 24.39 12.36
CA ARG A 192 -8.58 23.39 13.29
C ARG A 192 -8.06 21.99 12.96
N ARG A 193 -8.02 21.59 11.69
CA ARG A 193 -7.48 20.28 11.30
C ARG A 193 -6.01 20.14 11.70
N GLN A 194 -5.18 21.17 11.47
CA GLN A 194 -3.76 21.15 11.86
C GLN A 194 -3.56 20.91 13.36
N GLU A 195 -4.39 21.52 14.19
CA GLU A 195 -4.32 21.37 15.64
C GLU A 195 -4.74 19.96 16.08
N GLN A 196 -5.82 19.43 15.53
CA GLN A 196 -6.40 18.16 15.98
C GLN A 196 -5.78 16.92 15.35
N GLN A 197 -5.27 17.01 14.13
CA GLN A 197 -4.69 15.87 13.40
C GLN A 197 -3.61 15.11 14.18
N GLN A 198 -2.76 15.83 14.92
CA GLN A 198 -1.63 15.23 15.64
C GLN A 198 -2.05 14.34 16.83
N THR A 199 -3.25 14.54 17.35
CA THR A 199 -3.78 13.82 18.51
C THR A 199 -4.75 12.70 18.13
N TYR A 200 -5.18 12.62 16.88
CA TYR A 200 -6.10 11.58 16.42
C TYR A 200 -5.42 10.20 16.39
N VAL A 201 -6.01 9.25 17.08
CA VAL A 201 -5.61 7.83 17.03
C VAL A 201 -6.77 7.01 16.47
N PRO A 202 -6.63 6.44 15.26
CA PRO A 202 -7.67 5.58 14.68
C PRO A 202 -7.98 4.41 15.61
N LYS A 203 -9.25 4.15 15.88
CA LYS A 203 -9.65 2.98 16.67
C LYS A 203 -9.24 1.70 15.96
N PRO A 204 -8.58 0.75 16.64
CA PRO A 204 -8.15 -0.48 16.02
C PRO A 204 -9.34 -1.33 15.62
N LEU A 205 -9.33 -1.83 14.38
CA LEU A 205 -10.24 -2.90 13.97
C LEU A 205 -9.73 -4.21 14.58
N ASP A 206 -10.46 -4.76 15.53
CA ASP A 206 -10.16 -6.09 16.08
C ASP A 206 -10.81 -7.18 15.23
N LEU A 207 -10.17 -7.49 14.10
CA LEU A 207 -10.54 -8.62 13.25
C LEU A 207 -9.81 -9.87 13.72
N SER A 208 -10.51 -11.02 13.70
CA SER A 208 -9.86 -12.32 13.91
C SER A 208 -8.77 -12.54 12.85
N GLU A 209 -7.77 -13.36 13.16
CA GLU A 209 -6.68 -13.68 12.24
C GLU A 209 -7.19 -14.23 10.90
N TYR A 210 -8.20 -15.10 10.93
CA TYR A 210 -8.87 -15.61 9.72
C TYR A 210 -9.49 -14.48 8.87
N LYS A 211 -10.22 -13.53 9.49
CA LYS A 211 -10.81 -12.40 8.76
C LYS A 211 -9.75 -11.44 8.22
N THR A 212 -8.68 -11.22 8.97
CA THR A 212 -7.53 -10.43 8.52
C THR A 212 -6.91 -11.04 7.27
N ARG A 213 -6.67 -12.35 7.29
CA ARG A 213 -6.15 -13.08 6.13
C ARG A 213 -7.06 -12.90 4.93
N LYS A 214 -8.32 -13.31 5.05
CA LYS A 214 -9.26 -13.34 3.93
C LYS A 214 -9.56 -11.97 3.32
N LEU A 215 -9.70 -10.94 4.13
CA LEU A 215 -10.15 -9.63 3.66
C LEU A 215 -8.99 -8.71 3.23
N TYR A 216 -7.85 -8.77 3.90
CA TYR A 216 -6.72 -7.89 3.59
C TYR A 216 -5.61 -8.59 2.83
N ILE A 217 -5.18 -9.77 3.29
CA ILE A 217 -3.99 -10.43 2.73
C ILE A 217 -4.31 -11.04 1.38
N ASP A 218 -5.44 -11.75 1.23
CA ASP A 218 -5.86 -12.29 -0.07
C ASP A 218 -6.03 -11.17 -1.12
N SER A 219 -6.62 -10.03 -0.71
CA SER A 219 -6.73 -8.87 -1.58
C SER A 219 -5.35 -8.33 -1.99
N MET A 220 -4.40 -8.21 -1.06
CA MET A 220 -3.03 -7.78 -1.37
C MET A 220 -2.32 -8.73 -2.34
N LEU A 221 -2.53 -10.04 -2.20
CA LEU A 221 -1.96 -11.05 -3.10
C LEU A 221 -2.55 -10.95 -4.51
N MET A 222 -3.87 -10.88 -4.62
CA MET A 222 -4.54 -10.70 -5.93
C MET A 222 -4.07 -9.43 -6.64
N ASP A 223 -3.90 -8.33 -5.91
CA ASP A 223 -3.40 -7.06 -6.46
C ASP A 223 -1.95 -7.14 -6.93
N ALA A 224 -1.14 -7.97 -6.27
CA ALA A 224 0.23 -8.26 -6.68
C ALA A 224 0.29 -9.27 -7.85
N GLY A 225 -0.87 -9.72 -8.37
CA GLY A 225 -0.99 -10.61 -9.52
C GLY A 225 -0.87 -12.10 -9.19
N TRP A 226 -1.03 -12.48 -7.92
CA TRP A 226 -1.04 -13.86 -7.49
C TRP A 226 -2.42 -14.48 -7.64
N THR A 227 -2.50 -15.77 -8.00
CA THR A 227 -3.75 -16.52 -8.19
C THR A 227 -3.92 -17.56 -7.10
N GLU A 228 -5.07 -17.54 -6.39
CA GLU A 228 -5.42 -18.51 -5.35
C GLU A 228 -5.51 -19.93 -5.91
N GLY A 229 -4.97 -20.89 -5.17
CA GLY A 229 -4.99 -22.31 -5.55
C GLY A 229 -4.01 -22.70 -6.65
N LYS A 230 -3.40 -21.70 -7.35
CA LYS A 230 -2.36 -21.92 -8.36
C LYS A 230 -0.99 -21.46 -7.87
N ASP A 231 -0.92 -20.19 -7.49
CA ASP A 231 0.34 -19.52 -7.14
C ASP A 231 0.53 -19.43 -5.62
N TRP A 232 -0.54 -19.57 -4.83
CA TRP A 232 -0.43 -19.67 -3.37
C TRP A 232 -1.39 -20.69 -2.79
N MET A 233 -1.02 -21.24 -1.63
CA MET A 233 -1.84 -22.12 -0.80
C MET A 233 -1.88 -21.58 0.64
N ASN A 234 -3.01 -21.80 1.31
CA ASN A 234 -3.26 -21.44 2.70
C ASN A 234 -3.06 -22.63 3.61
N GLU A 235 -2.65 -22.38 4.87
CA GLU A 235 -2.53 -23.39 5.94
C GLU A 235 -1.69 -24.58 5.50
N VAL A 236 -0.54 -24.30 4.88
CA VAL A 236 0.35 -25.33 4.34
C VAL A 236 1.06 -26.06 5.47
N GLU A 237 0.89 -27.38 5.53
CA GLU A 237 1.56 -28.24 6.50
C GLU A 237 3.08 -28.28 6.24
N ILE A 238 3.86 -28.03 7.29
CA ILE A 238 5.32 -28.09 7.27
C ILE A 238 5.78 -29.04 8.36
N SER A 239 6.43 -30.12 7.95
CA SER A 239 6.95 -31.14 8.85
C SER A 239 8.34 -30.78 9.39
N GLY A 240 8.70 -31.36 10.55
CA GLY A 240 10.02 -31.16 11.17
C GLY A 240 10.07 -30.02 12.20
N MET A 241 8.93 -29.52 12.62
CA MET A 241 8.85 -28.48 13.66
C MET A 241 9.33 -29.00 15.03
N PRO A 242 9.99 -28.12 15.83
CA PRO A 242 10.49 -28.51 17.17
C PRO A 242 9.38 -28.50 18.24
N ASN A 243 8.17 -28.90 17.89
CA ASN A 243 7.03 -29.04 18.76
C ASN A 243 6.69 -30.53 18.96
N LYS A 244 5.77 -30.85 19.90
CA LYS A 244 5.37 -32.23 20.20
C LYS A 244 4.76 -32.97 19.01
N SER A 245 4.08 -32.31 18.12
CA SER A 245 3.47 -32.90 16.91
C SER A 245 4.46 -33.06 15.76
N GLY A 246 5.59 -32.37 15.78
CA GLY A 246 6.54 -32.32 14.66
C GLY A 246 6.01 -31.58 13.43
N ILE A 247 4.83 -30.95 13.52
CA ILE A 247 4.10 -30.35 12.40
C ILE A 247 3.76 -28.91 12.75
N GLY A 248 3.81 -28.04 11.74
CA GLY A 248 3.30 -26.66 11.79
C GLY A 248 2.52 -26.33 10.53
N PHE A 249 1.79 -25.22 10.57
CA PHE A 249 0.99 -24.75 9.44
C PHE A 249 1.40 -23.30 9.14
N ALA A 250 1.94 -23.08 7.93
CA ALA A 250 2.22 -21.73 7.44
C ALA A 250 0.93 -21.13 6.92
N ASP A 251 0.63 -19.88 7.31
CA ASP A 251 -0.61 -19.21 6.90
C ASP A 251 -0.74 -19.12 5.39
N TYR A 252 0.37 -18.77 4.68
CA TYR A 252 0.46 -18.81 3.23
C TYR A 252 1.84 -19.23 2.77
N VAL A 253 1.89 -19.99 1.69
CA VAL A 253 3.11 -20.25 0.92
C VAL A 253 2.86 -19.85 -0.54
N LEU A 254 3.76 -19.01 -1.07
CA LEU A 254 3.72 -18.53 -2.45
C LEU A 254 4.70 -19.35 -3.30
N TYR A 255 4.28 -19.80 -4.47
CA TYR A 255 5.01 -20.72 -5.32
C TYR A 255 5.37 -20.13 -6.69
N ASP A 256 6.46 -20.61 -7.27
CA ASP A 256 6.78 -20.40 -8.69
C ASP A 256 6.02 -21.43 -9.58
N ASP A 257 6.21 -21.34 -10.91
CA ASP A 257 5.56 -22.24 -11.85
C ASP A 257 6.01 -23.70 -11.75
N MET A 258 7.13 -23.97 -11.07
CA MET A 258 7.63 -25.32 -10.75
C MET A 258 7.19 -25.78 -9.36
N HIS A 259 6.27 -25.08 -8.74
CA HIS A 259 5.75 -25.35 -7.40
C HIS A 259 6.83 -25.34 -6.30
N ARG A 260 7.86 -24.50 -6.47
CA ARG A 260 8.90 -24.29 -5.45
C ARG A 260 8.57 -23.03 -4.65
N PRO A 261 8.70 -23.06 -3.31
CA PRO A 261 8.39 -21.90 -2.47
C PRO A 261 9.22 -20.66 -2.83
N LEU A 262 8.54 -19.55 -3.10
CA LEU A 262 9.11 -18.21 -3.28
C LEU A 262 9.06 -17.40 -2.00
N ALA A 263 7.92 -17.48 -1.30
CA ALA A 263 7.74 -16.76 -0.06
C ALA A 263 6.80 -17.47 0.90
N ILE A 264 6.94 -17.15 2.19
CA ILE A 264 6.00 -17.49 3.26
C ILE A 264 5.39 -16.17 3.76
N ILE A 265 4.10 -16.18 4.06
CA ILE A 265 3.46 -15.08 4.75
C ILE A 265 2.92 -15.59 6.07
N GLU A 266 3.34 -14.98 7.15
CA GLU A 266 2.79 -15.19 8.48
C GLU A 266 1.86 -14.04 8.82
N ALA A 267 0.60 -14.35 9.04
CA ALA A 267 -0.46 -13.40 9.30
C ALA A 267 -0.70 -13.22 10.80
N LYS A 268 -1.06 -12.03 11.21
CA LYS A 268 -1.51 -11.74 12.58
C LYS A 268 -2.81 -10.94 12.55
N ARG A 269 -3.52 -10.92 13.66
CA ARG A 269 -4.72 -10.09 13.83
C ARG A 269 -4.37 -8.62 13.60
N THR A 270 -5.31 -7.84 13.10
CA THR A 270 -5.09 -6.43 12.75
C THR A 270 -4.55 -5.55 13.90
N CYS A 271 -4.88 -5.89 15.14
CA CYS A 271 -4.43 -5.19 16.34
C CYS A 271 -3.13 -5.74 16.96
N VAL A 272 -2.52 -6.76 16.36
CA VAL A 272 -1.35 -7.45 16.91
C VAL A 272 -0.09 -7.02 16.15
N ASP A 273 1.01 -6.84 16.90
CA ASP A 273 2.33 -6.59 16.34
C ASP A 273 2.76 -7.74 15.42
N VAL A 274 3.12 -7.41 14.20
CA VAL A 274 3.59 -8.36 13.17
C VAL A 274 4.82 -9.15 13.61
N ALA A 275 5.62 -8.60 14.50
CA ALA A 275 6.83 -9.25 15.02
C ALA A 275 6.57 -10.54 15.80
N LYS A 276 5.36 -10.75 16.33
CA LYS A 276 5.01 -11.95 17.12
C LYS A 276 5.09 -13.26 16.33
N GLY A 277 4.90 -13.22 15.01
CA GLY A 277 5.03 -14.39 14.12
C GLY A 277 6.45 -14.68 13.62
N ARG A 278 7.41 -13.80 13.91
CA ARG A 278 8.77 -13.82 13.31
C ARG A 278 9.50 -15.15 13.51
N GLN A 279 9.52 -15.66 14.74
CA GLN A 279 10.25 -16.90 15.04
C GLN A 279 9.65 -18.09 14.33
N GLN A 280 8.34 -18.20 14.31
CA GLN A 280 7.61 -19.29 13.65
C GLN A 280 7.85 -19.26 12.13
N ALA A 281 7.71 -18.10 11.49
CA ALA A 281 7.97 -17.94 10.06
C ALA A 281 9.43 -18.26 9.67
N LYS A 282 10.41 -17.93 10.53
CA LYS A 282 11.82 -18.31 10.32
C LYS A 282 12.01 -19.82 10.36
N LEU A 283 11.40 -20.51 11.32
CA LEU A 283 11.46 -21.98 11.39
C LEU A 283 10.85 -22.63 10.15
N TYR A 284 9.72 -22.15 9.67
CA TYR A 284 9.12 -22.61 8.42
C TYR A 284 10.05 -22.41 7.23
N ALA A 285 10.67 -21.22 7.11
CA ALA A 285 11.61 -20.94 6.05
C ALA A 285 12.85 -21.85 6.11
N ASP A 286 13.37 -22.14 7.32
CA ASP A 286 14.52 -23.03 7.53
C ASP A 286 14.19 -24.47 7.09
N LEU A 287 12.99 -24.94 7.34
CA LEU A 287 12.53 -26.28 6.95
C LEU A 287 12.33 -26.38 5.44
N LEU A 288 11.66 -25.42 4.84
CA LEU A 288 11.48 -25.38 3.39
C LEU A 288 12.81 -25.19 2.64
N GLU A 289 13.76 -24.45 3.20
CA GLU A 289 15.12 -24.36 2.64
C GLU A 289 15.84 -25.71 2.60
N LYS A 290 15.70 -26.53 3.64
CA LYS A 290 16.28 -27.90 3.68
C LYS A 290 15.68 -28.79 2.60
N GLU A 291 14.38 -28.68 2.39
CA GLU A 291 13.62 -29.49 1.41
C GLU A 291 13.88 -29.03 -0.03
N TYR A 292 13.70 -27.74 -0.32
CA TYR A 292 13.74 -27.20 -1.68
C TYR A 292 15.11 -26.62 -2.06
N LYS A 293 16.10 -26.62 -1.17
CA LYS A 293 17.45 -26.03 -1.37
C LYS A 293 17.41 -24.55 -1.74
N ARG A 294 16.32 -23.88 -1.37
CA ARG A 294 16.08 -22.45 -1.61
C ARG A 294 15.28 -21.89 -0.45
N ARG A 295 15.86 -20.89 0.25
CA ARG A 295 15.19 -20.22 1.36
C ARG A 295 14.11 -19.29 0.84
N PRO A 296 12.82 -19.48 1.17
CA PRO A 296 11.78 -18.55 0.79
C PRO A 296 11.94 -17.22 1.52
N VAL A 297 11.48 -16.14 0.89
CA VAL A 297 11.34 -14.82 1.52
C VAL A 297 10.21 -14.89 2.54
N ILE A 298 10.34 -14.21 3.68
CA ILE A 298 9.31 -14.15 4.70
C ILE A 298 8.65 -12.78 4.68
N PHE A 299 7.33 -12.76 4.61
CA PHE A 299 6.51 -11.59 4.90
C PHE A 299 5.76 -11.80 6.21
N LEU A 300 5.87 -10.82 7.11
CA LEU A 300 5.07 -10.77 8.33
C LEU A 300 4.05 -9.66 8.15
N THR A 301 2.76 -9.94 8.34
CA THR A 301 1.73 -8.92 8.12
C THR A 301 0.53 -9.08 9.05
N ASN A 302 -0.09 -7.95 9.40
CA ASN A 302 -1.39 -7.89 10.06
C ASN A 302 -2.46 -7.23 9.16
N GLY A 303 -2.20 -7.16 7.86
CA GLY A 303 -3.06 -6.51 6.88
C GLY A 303 -2.78 -5.01 6.71
N PHE A 304 -2.29 -4.33 7.74
CA PHE A 304 -1.94 -2.89 7.70
C PHE A 304 -0.43 -2.65 7.63
N GLU A 305 0.32 -3.40 8.37
CA GLU A 305 1.78 -3.33 8.38
C GLU A 305 2.35 -4.63 7.82
N THR A 306 3.36 -4.50 6.96
CA THR A 306 4.04 -5.63 6.36
C THR A 306 5.54 -5.47 6.53
N HIS A 307 6.20 -6.50 7.03
CA HIS A 307 7.65 -6.59 7.12
C HIS A 307 8.17 -7.68 6.20
N ILE A 308 9.37 -7.49 5.68
CA ILE A 308 10.08 -8.46 4.86
C ILE A 308 11.37 -8.92 5.53
N ILE A 309 11.63 -10.24 5.49
CA ILE A 309 12.89 -10.87 5.88
C ILE A 309 13.34 -11.70 4.68
N ASP A 310 14.37 -11.25 3.99
CA ASP A 310 14.88 -11.86 2.76
C ASP A 310 16.25 -12.55 2.92
N GLY A 311 16.78 -12.57 4.14
CA GLY A 311 18.07 -13.18 4.44
C GLY A 311 19.29 -12.41 3.95
N GLN A 312 19.13 -11.42 3.08
CA GLN A 312 20.21 -10.60 2.54
C GLN A 312 20.37 -9.28 3.30
N TYR A 313 19.25 -8.76 3.80
CA TYR A 313 19.22 -7.46 4.47
C TYR A 313 18.49 -7.59 5.82
N PRO A 314 18.73 -6.65 6.76
CA PRO A 314 17.94 -6.60 7.99
C PRO A 314 16.44 -6.54 7.70
N GLU A 315 15.64 -7.08 8.62
CA GLU A 315 14.20 -6.96 8.58
C GLU A 315 13.79 -5.51 8.43
N ARG A 316 12.80 -5.26 7.57
CA ARG A 316 12.35 -3.91 7.24
C ARG A 316 10.88 -3.88 6.86
N LYS A 317 10.24 -2.73 7.05
CA LYS A 317 8.90 -2.48 6.54
C LYS A 317 8.90 -2.46 5.01
N CYS A 318 7.85 -3.00 4.42
CA CYS A 318 7.57 -2.87 2.99
C CYS A 318 6.12 -2.46 2.77
N SER A 319 5.87 -1.77 1.67
CA SER A 319 4.55 -1.22 1.38
C SER A 319 3.57 -2.25 0.82
N VAL A 320 4.11 -3.31 0.18
CA VAL A 320 3.33 -4.35 -0.51
C VAL A 320 4.02 -5.70 -0.42
N ILE A 321 3.26 -6.78 -0.59
CA ILE A 321 3.81 -8.11 -0.88
C ILE A 321 4.28 -8.09 -2.35
N TYR A 322 5.48 -8.57 -2.61
CA TYR A 322 6.07 -8.55 -3.95
C TYR A 322 5.29 -9.45 -4.92
N SER A 323 5.25 -9.05 -6.19
CA SER A 323 4.68 -9.89 -7.24
C SER A 323 5.53 -11.16 -7.47
N LYS A 324 4.93 -12.19 -8.08
CA LYS A 324 5.62 -13.41 -8.49
C LYS A 324 6.86 -13.09 -9.33
N ARG A 325 6.69 -12.23 -10.33
CA ARG A 325 7.77 -11.79 -11.23
C ARG A 325 8.91 -11.10 -10.46
N ASP A 326 8.61 -10.30 -9.44
CA ASP A 326 9.63 -9.60 -8.67
C ASP A 326 10.40 -10.54 -7.75
N LEU A 327 9.73 -11.52 -7.13
CA LEU A 327 10.39 -12.56 -6.35
C LEU A 327 11.26 -13.45 -7.22
N GLU A 328 10.78 -13.88 -8.39
CA GLU A 328 11.57 -14.68 -9.34
C GLU A 328 12.81 -13.92 -9.83
N LYS A 329 12.67 -12.64 -10.17
CA LYS A 329 13.80 -11.78 -10.51
C LYS A 329 14.81 -11.69 -9.37
N TRP A 330 14.30 -11.55 -8.14
CA TRP A 330 15.15 -11.45 -6.96
C TRP A 330 15.96 -12.73 -6.75
N PHE A 331 15.33 -13.92 -6.85
CA PHE A 331 16.03 -15.20 -6.77
C PHE A 331 17.04 -15.39 -7.91
N ASN A 332 16.67 -15.02 -9.13
CA ASN A 332 17.60 -15.08 -10.27
C ASN A 332 18.80 -14.17 -10.08
N LEU A 333 18.60 -12.98 -9.53
CA LEU A 333 19.71 -12.07 -9.20
C LEU A 333 20.63 -12.68 -8.13
N LEU A 334 20.09 -13.33 -7.11
CA LEU A 334 20.90 -13.99 -6.08
C LEU A 334 21.76 -15.13 -6.65
N THR A 335 21.20 -15.94 -7.54
CA THR A 335 21.96 -17.04 -8.18
C THR A 335 23.01 -16.56 -9.17
N MET A 336 22.82 -15.36 -9.77
CA MET A 336 23.79 -14.78 -10.71
C MET A 336 24.87 -13.93 -10.03
N ARG A 337 24.72 -13.60 -8.75
CA ARG A 337 25.68 -12.79 -8.01
C ARG A 337 27.00 -13.51 -7.82
N THR A 338 28.08 -12.82 -8.17
CA THR A 338 29.42 -13.18 -7.78
C THR A 338 29.94 -12.23 -6.71
N SER A 339 30.90 -12.68 -5.89
CA SER A 339 31.46 -11.82 -4.84
C SER A 339 32.11 -10.56 -5.43
N LEU A 340 31.75 -9.41 -4.89
CA LEU A 340 32.32 -8.12 -5.29
C LEU A 340 33.80 -8.00 -4.98
N LYS A 341 34.31 -8.82 -4.07
CA LYS A 341 35.73 -8.89 -3.70
C LYS A 341 36.64 -9.20 -4.89
N TYR A 342 36.13 -10.00 -5.83
CA TYR A 342 36.92 -10.47 -6.99
C TYR A 342 36.72 -9.59 -8.24
N VAL A 343 35.87 -8.57 -8.18
CA VAL A 343 35.62 -7.70 -9.31
C VAL A 343 36.68 -6.60 -9.38
N ALA A 344 37.41 -6.55 -10.47
CA ALA A 344 38.40 -5.51 -10.70
C ALA A 344 37.77 -4.17 -11.04
N VAL A 345 38.19 -3.09 -10.36
CA VAL A 345 37.77 -1.73 -10.69
C VAL A 345 38.35 -1.34 -12.05
N ASN A 346 37.52 -0.82 -12.94
CA ASN A 346 37.97 -0.33 -14.25
C ASN A 346 38.76 0.97 -14.09
N LYS A 347 40.10 0.86 -14.21
CA LYS A 347 41.04 1.98 -14.03
C LYS A 347 40.89 3.07 -15.09
N ASN A 348 40.34 2.76 -16.26
CA ASN A 348 40.04 3.77 -17.29
C ASN A 348 38.92 4.71 -16.87
N ILE A 349 38.00 4.22 -16.02
CA ILE A 349 36.89 5.00 -15.47
C ILE A 349 37.34 5.71 -14.18
N ALA A 350 37.92 4.98 -13.21
CA ALA A 350 38.36 5.48 -11.89
C ALA A 350 39.75 4.96 -11.57
N GLY A 351 40.79 5.70 -12.00
CA GLY A 351 42.17 5.29 -11.88
C GLY A 351 42.94 5.88 -10.69
N ARG A 352 42.32 6.79 -9.90
CA ARG A 352 43.00 7.38 -8.74
C ARG A 352 42.85 6.47 -7.53
N TYR A 353 43.90 6.33 -6.73
CA TYR A 353 43.95 5.39 -5.60
C TYR A 353 42.77 5.56 -4.62
N TYR A 354 42.35 6.79 -4.30
CA TYR A 354 41.25 7.06 -3.39
C TYR A 354 39.89 6.71 -4.00
N GLN A 355 39.71 6.80 -5.32
CA GLN A 355 38.50 6.35 -6.01
C GLN A 355 38.37 4.83 -5.93
N GLU A 356 39.48 4.11 -6.21
CA GLU A 356 39.52 2.66 -6.07
C GLU A 356 39.27 2.21 -4.64
N ALA A 357 39.89 2.89 -3.65
CA ALA A 357 39.62 2.60 -2.23
C ALA A 357 38.16 2.84 -1.83
N ALA A 358 37.56 3.92 -2.30
CA ALA A 358 36.14 4.21 -2.03
C ALA A 358 35.22 3.15 -2.65
N ILE A 359 35.44 2.73 -3.90
CA ILE A 359 34.67 1.69 -4.58
C ILE A 359 34.79 0.36 -3.82
N LYS A 360 36.01 -0.06 -3.46
CA LYS A 360 36.25 -1.28 -2.67
C LYS A 360 35.56 -1.24 -1.31
N ALA A 361 35.55 -0.10 -0.62
CA ALA A 361 34.87 0.08 0.66
C ALA A 361 33.37 -0.11 0.52
N VAL A 362 32.75 0.42 -0.54
CA VAL A 362 31.34 0.21 -0.83
C VAL A 362 31.05 -1.25 -1.18
N CYS A 363 31.87 -1.84 -2.06
CA CYS A 363 31.73 -3.26 -2.45
C CYS A 363 31.81 -4.18 -1.22
N ASN A 364 32.78 -4.00 -0.34
CA ASN A 364 32.89 -4.77 0.90
C ASN A 364 31.71 -4.53 1.86
N SER A 365 31.22 -3.29 1.92
CA SER A 365 30.04 -2.97 2.73
C SER A 365 28.78 -3.72 2.26
N PHE A 366 28.64 -3.88 0.95
CA PHE A 366 27.49 -4.60 0.38
C PHE A 366 27.68 -6.11 0.49
N ASP A 367 28.82 -6.64 0.11
CA ASP A 367 29.09 -8.07 0.03
C ASP A 367 29.29 -8.73 1.41
N GLU A 368 30.23 -8.21 2.21
CA GLU A 368 30.59 -8.82 3.50
C GLU A 368 29.65 -8.40 4.66
N LYS A 369 29.15 -7.14 4.63
CA LYS A 369 28.34 -6.58 5.73
C LYS A 369 26.84 -6.55 5.44
N ASN A 370 26.41 -7.03 4.28
CA ASN A 370 25.01 -7.06 3.83
C ASN A 370 24.29 -5.69 3.96
N ARG A 371 25.01 -4.59 3.72
CA ARG A 371 24.42 -3.24 3.79
C ARG A 371 23.74 -2.88 2.48
N ARG A 372 22.67 -2.11 2.56
CA ARG A 372 21.90 -1.60 1.38
C ARG A 372 22.26 -0.18 0.99
N LYS A 373 22.96 0.55 1.86
CA LYS A 373 23.26 1.97 1.69
C LYS A 373 24.73 2.21 1.91
N ALA A 374 25.31 3.11 1.13
CA ALA A 374 26.64 3.63 1.33
C ALA A 374 26.65 5.14 1.08
N LEU A 375 27.43 5.87 1.87
CA LEU A 375 27.63 7.30 1.71
C LEU A 375 29.07 7.54 1.27
N LEU A 376 29.25 8.22 0.13
CA LEU A 376 30.54 8.68 -0.37
C LEU A 376 30.61 10.21 -0.25
N VAL A 377 31.51 10.70 0.61
CA VAL A 377 31.79 12.14 0.75
C VAL A 377 33.09 12.44 0.01
N MET A 378 32.97 13.24 -1.05
CA MET A 378 34.10 13.53 -1.94
C MET A 378 34.18 15.02 -2.28
N ALA A 379 35.33 15.62 -2.30
CA ALA A 379 35.54 17.01 -2.65
C ALA A 379 35.17 17.35 -4.11
N MET A 380 34.95 18.63 -4.40
CA MET A 380 34.77 19.07 -5.79
C MET A 380 36.01 18.75 -6.63
N GLY A 381 35.81 18.35 -7.89
CA GLY A 381 36.92 18.00 -8.79
C GLY A 381 37.56 16.63 -8.53
N SER A 382 37.19 15.91 -7.46
CA SER A 382 37.78 14.59 -7.15
C SER A 382 37.29 13.45 -8.05
N GLY A 383 36.32 13.72 -8.94
CA GLY A 383 35.79 12.74 -9.88
C GLY A 383 34.62 11.89 -9.32
N LYS A 384 33.75 12.49 -8.52
CA LYS A 384 32.54 11.83 -7.97
C LYS A 384 31.79 10.99 -8.98
N THR A 385 31.44 11.59 -10.13
CA THR A 385 30.68 10.91 -11.20
C THR A 385 31.46 9.71 -11.74
N ARG A 386 32.75 9.82 -11.97
CA ARG A 386 33.59 8.68 -12.43
C ARG A 386 33.65 7.56 -11.42
N THR A 387 33.77 7.90 -10.13
CA THR A 387 33.75 6.91 -9.03
C THR A 387 32.42 6.14 -8.99
N VAL A 388 31.28 6.85 -9.12
CA VAL A 388 29.96 6.21 -9.15
C VAL A 388 29.78 5.34 -10.40
N ILE A 389 30.21 5.81 -11.59
CA ILE A 389 30.14 5.01 -12.82
C ILE A 389 30.97 3.73 -12.68
N ALA A 390 32.20 3.80 -12.16
CA ALA A 390 33.03 2.62 -11.94
C ALA A 390 32.44 1.66 -10.89
N LEU A 391 31.79 2.18 -9.84
CA LEU A 391 31.04 1.36 -8.89
C LEU A 391 29.86 0.65 -9.58
N CYS A 392 29.10 1.35 -10.40
CA CYS A 392 28.01 0.76 -11.19
C CYS A 392 28.54 -0.34 -12.13
N ASP A 393 29.67 -0.14 -12.78
CA ASP A 393 30.33 -1.16 -13.62
C ASP A 393 30.68 -2.42 -12.82
N CYS A 394 31.23 -2.28 -11.62
CA CYS A 394 31.52 -3.40 -10.73
C CYS A 394 30.24 -4.16 -10.34
N LEU A 395 29.19 -3.45 -9.96
CA LEU A 395 27.92 -4.06 -9.53
C LEU A 395 27.20 -4.77 -10.69
N LEU A 396 27.24 -4.21 -11.89
CA LEU A 396 26.69 -4.82 -13.10
C LEU A 396 27.45 -6.10 -13.48
N LYS A 397 28.79 -6.05 -13.51
CA LYS A 397 29.64 -7.20 -13.82
C LYS A 397 29.49 -8.34 -12.84
N ALA A 398 29.32 -8.03 -11.57
CA ALA A 398 29.12 -9.02 -10.52
C ALA A 398 27.65 -9.54 -10.45
N GLY A 399 26.74 -9.08 -11.31
CA GLY A 399 25.34 -9.49 -11.31
C GLY A 399 24.53 -8.99 -10.11
N TRP A 400 25.03 -7.98 -9.38
CA TRP A 400 24.33 -7.42 -8.22
C TRP A 400 23.17 -6.51 -8.60
N VAL A 401 23.29 -5.82 -9.73
CA VAL A 401 22.26 -4.94 -10.27
C VAL A 401 22.05 -5.20 -11.76
N LYS A 402 20.83 -4.96 -12.24
CA LYS A 402 20.50 -4.97 -13.67
C LYS A 402 20.13 -3.58 -14.16
N ASN A 403 19.49 -2.80 -13.31
CA ASN A 403 19.00 -1.47 -13.62
C ASN A 403 19.59 -0.47 -12.63
N ILE A 404 19.80 0.75 -13.10
CA ILE A 404 20.36 1.86 -12.33
C ILE A 404 19.36 3.02 -12.45
N LEU A 405 19.00 3.63 -11.32
CA LEU A 405 18.33 4.92 -11.27
C LEU A 405 19.32 5.95 -10.74
N PHE A 406 19.60 6.97 -11.54
CA PHE A 406 20.43 8.11 -11.16
C PHE A 406 19.55 9.31 -10.91
N LEU A 407 19.65 9.89 -9.71
CA LEU A 407 18.90 11.08 -9.31
C LEU A 407 19.85 12.25 -9.02
N ALA A 408 19.49 13.44 -9.48
CA ALA A 408 20.19 14.67 -9.13
C ALA A 408 19.16 15.83 -9.02
N ASP A 409 19.51 16.85 -8.27
CA ASP A 409 18.67 18.01 -7.96
C ASP A 409 18.47 19.00 -9.14
N ARG A 410 19.23 18.84 -10.25
CA ARG A 410 19.19 19.75 -11.40
C ARG A 410 19.28 19.01 -12.73
N ASN A 411 18.47 19.45 -13.68
CA ASN A 411 18.44 18.89 -15.04
C ASN A 411 19.82 18.91 -15.73
N SER A 412 20.61 19.97 -15.54
CA SER A 412 21.96 20.06 -16.09
C SER A 412 22.90 18.97 -15.58
N LEU A 413 22.79 18.59 -14.29
CA LEU A 413 23.57 17.52 -13.70
C LEU A 413 23.10 16.15 -14.21
N VAL A 414 21.80 15.96 -14.38
CA VAL A 414 21.20 14.74 -14.96
C VAL A 414 21.71 14.52 -16.38
N THR A 415 21.66 15.55 -17.25
CA THR A 415 22.14 15.50 -18.63
C THR A 415 23.66 15.25 -18.69
N GLN A 416 24.45 15.92 -17.83
CA GLN A 416 25.89 15.70 -17.74
C GLN A 416 26.22 14.28 -17.29
N ALA A 417 25.51 13.75 -16.31
CA ALA A 417 25.69 12.39 -15.84
C ALA A 417 25.37 11.36 -16.93
N LYS A 418 24.23 11.50 -17.63
CA LYS A 418 23.87 10.64 -18.78
C LYS A 418 24.98 10.59 -19.81
N ARG A 419 25.50 11.75 -20.23
CA ARG A 419 26.62 11.82 -21.19
C ARG A 419 27.88 11.08 -20.68
N SER A 420 28.18 11.23 -19.39
CA SER A 420 29.32 10.55 -18.79
C SER A 420 29.15 9.04 -18.75
N PHE A 421 27.95 8.54 -18.41
CA PHE A 421 27.62 7.11 -18.42
C PHE A 421 27.72 6.54 -19.84
N VAL A 422 27.13 7.17 -20.84
CA VAL A 422 27.19 6.74 -22.25
C VAL A 422 28.65 6.67 -22.74
N ASN A 423 29.47 7.64 -22.41
CA ASN A 423 30.88 7.67 -22.83
C ASN A 423 31.76 6.60 -22.14
N MET A 424 31.47 6.28 -20.87
CA MET A 424 32.31 5.37 -20.09
C MET A 424 31.77 3.94 -20.05
N LEU A 425 30.48 3.74 -20.28
CA LEU A 425 29.78 2.45 -20.35
C LEU A 425 28.93 2.39 -21.62
N PRO A 426 29.54 2.34 -22.81
CA PRO A 426 28.84 2.48 -24.10
C PRO A 426 27.83 1.34 -24.38
N ASN A 427 27.98 0.19 -23.72
CA ASN A 427 27.05 -0.94 -23.84
C ASN A 427 25.82 -0.84 -22.93
N LEU A 428 25.72 0.21 -22.11
CA LEU A 428 24.60 0.42 -21.19
C LEU A 428 23.57 1.35 -21.85
N SER A 429 22.35 0.86 -22.03
CA SER A 429 21.26 1.72 -22.52
C SER A 429 20.89 2.76 -21.45
N CYS A 430 20.81 4.03 -21.85
CA CYS A 430 20.60 5.17 -20.98
C CYS A 430 19.45 6.05 -21.46
N THR A 431 18.51 6.40 -20.59
CA THR A 431 17.44 7.35 -20.88
C THR A 431 17.40 8.48 -19.83
N ASN A 432 16.97 9.66 -20.25
CA ASN A 432 16.76 10.83 -19.39
C ASN A 432 15.28 11.17 -19.37
N LEU A 433 14.62 10.91 -18.25
CA LEU A 433 13.17 11.17 -18.11
C LEU A 433 12.79 12.65 -18.13
N VAL A 434 13.76 13.56 -17.97
CA VAL A 434 13.54 14.99 -18.15
C VAL A 434 13.30 15.35 -19.62
N GLU A 435 13.98 14.63 -20.53
CA GLU A 435 13.93 14.84 -21.98
C GLU A 435 12.95 13.89 -22.65
N GLU A 436 12.95 12.61 -22.24
CA GLU A 436 12.13 11.54 -22.79
C GLU A 436 11.18 11.01 -21.70
N LYS A 437 10.07 11.72 -21.50
CA LYS A 437 9.03 11.32 -20.56
C LYS A 437 8.49 9.94 -20.95
N ASP A 438 8.26 9.09 -19.92
CA ASP A 438 7.67 7.74 -20.07
C ASP A 438 8.56 6.67 -20.75
N ASN A 439 9.82 6.95 -21.05
CA ASN A 439 10.75 5.95 -21.57
C ASN A 439 11.52 5.25 -20.43
N TYR A 440 10.94 4.19 -19.87
CA TYR A 440 11.52 3.40 -18.76
C TYR A 440 12.30 2.16 -19.22
N ASN A 441 12.45 1.91 -20.52
CA ASN A 441 12.99 0.65 -21.06
C ASN A 441 14.52 0.58 -21.09
N ALA A 442 15.23 1.53 -20.49
CA ALA A 442 16.69 1.54 -20.43
C ALA A 442 17.21 0.90 -19.14
N HIS A 443 18.45 0.35 -19.19
CA HIS A 443 19.13 -0.17 -18.01
C HIS A 443 19.57 0.91 -17.02
N CYS A 444 19.85 2.11 -17.51
CA CYS A 444 20.16 3.27 -16.68
C CYS A 444 19.19 4.42 -16.97
N VAL A 445 18.44 4.80 -15.96
CA VAL A 445 17.42 5.85 -16.01
C VAL A 445 17.92 7.04 -15.21
N PHE A 446 17.84 8.23 -15.79
CA PHE A 446 18.26 9.50 -15.18
C PHE A 446 17.04 10.40 -14.95
N SER A 447 16.93 10.99 -13.76
CA SER A 447 15.83 11.89 -13.39
C SER A 447 16.25 12.91 -12.33
N THR A 448 15.44 13.92 -12.12
CA THR A 448 15.52 14.87 -11.00
C THR A 448 14.60 14.47 -9.88
#